data_208eea6bd9f3105da5b73801d0ec3586
#
_entry.id   208eea6bd9f3105da5b73801d0ec3586
#
_cell.length_a   1.000
_cell.length_b   1.000
_cell.length_c   1.000
_cell.angle_alpha   90.00
_cell.angle_beta   90.00
_cell.angle_gamma   90.00
#
_symmetry.space_group_name_H-M   'P 1'
#
loop_
_entity.id
_entity.type
_entity.pdbx_description
1 polymer ?
#
loop_
_entity_poly.entity_id
_entity_poly.type
_entity_poly.pdbx_seq_one_letter_code
_entity_poly.pdbx_strand_id
1 'polypeptide(L)'
;MFRTYRCSPLTLFELQETTSKYVSKKEIEIPLWKMIAMKYEILENRIKSVCENLEIKHEVVDDNSVMGGGTLPNKSIPSPVIQISELENKDLMSRLMRNDIPIIPRINKNNIIIDLRSTLEKNDIYIRDFLTKL
;
A
#
# COMPACT_ATOMS: atom_id res chain seq x y z
N MET A 1 -6.81 3.80 -39.51
CA MET A 1 -5.90 3.07 -38.61
C MET A 1 -5.14 3.96 -37.62
N PHE A 2 -4.71 5.17 -37.99
CA PHE A 2 -3.93 6.07 -37.11
C PHE A 2 -4.68 6.67 -35.90
N ARG A 3 -6.01 6.65 -35.84
CA ARG A 3 -6.75 7.20 -34.70
C ARG A 3 -6.82 6.28 -33.49
N THR A 4 -6.62 4.99 -33.69
CA THR A 4 -6.72 3.95 -32.63
C THR A 4 -5.57 4.02 -31.61
N TYR A 5 -4.44 4.60 -31.99
CA TYR A 5 -3.23 4.69 -31.16
C TYR A 5 -2.96 6.12 -30.64
N ARG A 6 -3.93 7.03 -30.72
CA ARG A 6 -3.76 8.37 -30.17
C ARG A 6 -4.05 8.36 -28.67
N CYS A 7 -3.06 8.81 -27.87
CA CYS A 7 -3.30 9.10 -26.48
C CYS A 7 -4.38 10.16 -26.33
N SER A 8 -5.21 10.02 -25.31
CA SER A 8 -6.21 11.05 -25.01
C SER A 8 -5.51 12.35 -24.56
N PRO A 9 -6.12 13.52 -24.76
CA PRO A 9 -5.57 14.79 -24.23
C PRO A 9 -5.36 14.74 -22.71
N LEU A 10 -6.23 14.04 -21.96
CA LEU A 10 -6.09 13.85 -20.51
C LEU A 10 -4.82 13.08 -20.17
N THR A 11 -4.56 11.97 -20.86
CA THR A 11 -3.33 11.16 -20.65
C THR A 11 -2.08 11.99 -20.93
N LEU A 12 -2.10 12.82 -21.98
CA LEU A 12 -0.96 13.70 -22.31
C LEU A 12 -0.76 14.78 -21.24
N PHE A 13 -1.84 15.34 -20.71
CA PHE A 13 -1.78 16.32 -19.62
C PHE A 13 -1.21 15.70 -18.35
N GLU A 14 -1.69 14.53 -17.92
CA GLU A 14 -1.19 13.81 -16.75
C GLU A 14 0.30 13.44 -16.89
N LEU A 15 0.71 13.03 -18.09
CA LEU A 15 2.12 12.75 -18.39
C LEU A 15 2.96 14.02 -18.30
N GLN A 16 2.47 15.15 -18.83
CA GLN A 16 3.15 16.45 -18.74
C GLN A 16 3.31 16.90 -17.29
N GLU A 17 2.26 16.79 -16.46
CA GLU A 17 2.30 17.14 -15.05
C GLU A 17 3.34 16.29 -14.31
N THR A 18 3.33 14.98 -14.54
CA THR A 18 4.29 14.04 -13.92
C THR A 18 5.72 14.36 -14.35
N THR A 19 5.94 14.57 -15.65
CA THR A 19 7.25 14.91 -16.21
C THR A 19 7.77 16.24 -15.66
N SER A 20 6.89 17.22 -15.52
CA SER A 20 7.22 18.53 -14.95
C SER A 20 7.77 18.41 -13.51
N LYS A 21 7.24 17.48 -12.70
CA LYS A 21 7.74 17.21 -11.35
C LYS A 21 9.17 16.66 -11.37
N TYR A 22 9.49 15.76 -12.30
CA TYR A 22 10.86 15.27 -12.47
C TYR A 22 11.83 16.37 -12.89
N VAL A 23 11.46 17.17 -13.89
CA VAL A 23 12.30 18.30 -14.39
C VAL A 23 12.54 19.34 -13.29
N SER A 24 11.53 19.59 -12.45
CA SER A 24 11.59 20.54 -11.34
C SER A 24 12.21 19.98 -10.06
N LYS A 25 12.72 18.74 -10.07
CA LYS A 25 13.25 18.02 -8.88
C LYS A 25 12.26 17.93 -7.72
N LYS A 26 10.98 17.74 -8.05
CA LYS A 26 9.87 17.59 -7.12
C LYS A 26 9.25 16.19 -7.18
N GLU A 27 10.03 15.20 -7.55
CA GLU A 27 9.58 13.81 -7.68
C GLU A 27 8.95 13.25 -6.41
N ILE A 28 9.34 13.76 -5.24
CA ILE A 28 8.75 13.36 -3.94
C ILE A 28 7.27 13.75 -3.80
N GLU A 29 6.77 14.67 -4.63
CA GLU A 29 5.34 15.00 -4.68
C GLU A 29 4.53 13.93 -5.42
N ILE A 30 5.18 13.05 -6.18
CA ILE A 30 4.54 11.92 -6.84
C ILE A 30 4.26 10.85 -5.77
N PRO A 31 3.00 10.37 -5.63
CA PRO A 31 2.62 9.45 -4.54
C PRO A 31 3.50 8.21 -4.43
N LEU A 32 3.88 7.62 -5.57
CA LEU A 32 4.76 6.44 -5.59
C LEU A 32 6.13 6.73 -4.94
N TRP A 33 6.76 7.85 -5.28
CA TRP A 33 8.06 8.20 -4.69
C TRP A 33 7.94 8.54 -3.21
N LYS A 34 6.84 9.16 -2.80
CA LYS A 34 6.56 9.39 -1.38
C LYS A 34 6.45 8.08 -0.60
N MET A 35 5.78 7.06 -1.16
CA MET A 35 5.67 5.74 -0.56
C MET A 35 7.04 5.03 -0.47
N ILE A 36 7.84 5.07 -1.55
CA ILE A 36 9.17 4.47 -1.60
C ILE A 36 10.12 5.12 -0.60
N ALA A 37 10.14 6.46 -0.54
CA ALA A 37 11.04 7.23 0.32
C ALA A 37 10.63 7.26 1.79
N MET A 38 9.46 6.68 2.15
CA MET A 38 8.98 6.70 3.53
C MET A 38 9.92 5.95 4.46
N LYS A 39 10.34 6.63 5.53
CA LYS A 39 11.24 6.06 6.52
C LYS A 39 10.55 4.97 7.33
N TYR A 40 11.34 4.02 7.81
CA TYR A 40 10.87 2.88 8.60
C TYR A 40 10.14 3.36 9.88
N GLU A 41 10.69 4.31 10.60
CA GLU A 41 10.12 4.82 11.86
C GLU A 41 8.75 5.49 11.66
N ILE A 42 8.54 6.12 10.50
CA ILE A 42 7.23 6.71 10.15
C ILE A 42 6.21 5.60 9.96
N LEU A 43 6.58 4.51 9.28
CA LEU A 43 5.71 3.35 9.09
C LEU A 43 5.38 2.67 10.40
N GLU A 44 6.35 2.49 11.30
CA GLU A 44 6.09 1.98 12.64
C GLU A 44 5.05 2.80 13.39
N ASN A 45 5.17 4.12 13.37
CA ASN A 45 4.21 5.01 14.03
C ASN A 45 2.82 4.91 13.40
N ARG A 46 2.72 4.82 12.08
CA ARG A 46 1.45 4.58 11.38
C ARG A 46 0.82 3.25 11.80
N ILE A 47 1.62 2.17 11.83
CA ILE A 47 1.15 0.85 12.26
C ILE A 47 0.67 0.90 13.71
N LYS A 48 1.42 1.51 14.63
CA LYS A 48 1.00 1.68 16.03
C LYS A 48 -0.36 2.38 16.13
N SER A 49 -0.56 3.45 15.34
CA SER A 49 -1.85 4.17 15.30
C SER A 49 -2.99 3.34 14.71
N VAL A 50 -2.71 2.54 13.68
CA VAL A 50 -3.72 1.65 13.06
C VAL A 50 -4.08 0.49 13.98
N CYS A 51 -3.10 -0.06 14.69
CA CYS A 51 -3.28 -1.20 15.59
C CYS A 51 -3.76 -0.81 16.98
N GLU A 52 -3.92 0.47 17.28
CA GLU A 52 -4.39 0.92 18.58
C GLU A 52 -5.80 0.42 18.88
N ASN A 53 -5.95 -0.27 20.03
CA ASN A 53 -7.22 -0.85 20.49
C ASN A 53 -7.86 -1.90 19.57
N LEU A 54 -7.08 -2.60 18.73
CA LEU A 54 -7.60 -3.73 17.96
C LEU A 54 -7.76 -4.96 18.85
N GLU A 55 -8.93 -5.60 18.80
CA GLU A 55 -9.20 -6.87 19.49
C GLU A 55 -8.68 -8.08 18.70
N ILE A 56 -8.55 -7.95 17.37
CA ILE A 56 -8.03 -9.02 16.54
C ILE A 56 -6.55 -9.29 16.85
N LYS A 57 -6.23 -10.57 17.04
CA LYS A 57 -4.85 -11.00 17.26
C LYS A 57 -4.00 -10.70 16.04
N HIS A 58 -3.01 -9.87 16.22
CA HIS A 58 -2.09 -9.44 15.18
C HIS A 58 -0.66 -9.35 15.71
N GLU A 59 0.30 -9.37 14.81
CA GLU A 59 1.72 -9.15 15.10
C GLU A 59 2.26 -8.08 14.15
N VAL A 60 3.19 -7.27 14.63
CA VAL A 60 3.96 -6.36 13.77
C VAL A 60 5.31 -7.02 13.52
N VAL A 61 5.60 -7.32 12.27
CA VAL A 61 6.82 -8.04 11.87
C VAL A 61 7.57 -7.27 10.79
N ASP A 62 8.87 -7.53 10.73
CA ASP A 62 9.71 -7.03 9.65
C ASP A 62 9.51 -7.87 8.40
N ASP A 63 9.26 -7.21 7.28
CA ASP A 63 9.12 -7.82 5.97
C ASP A 63 9.74 -6.89 4.90
N ASN A 64 9.61 -7.26 3.66
CA ASN A 64 10.12 -6.50 2.52
C ASN A 64 9.00 -6.13 1.56
N SER A 65 8.85 -4.83 1.30
CA SER A 65 7.99 -4.32 0.23
C SER A 65 8.71 -4.43 -1.11
N VAL A 66 8.08 -5.07 -2.09
CA VAL A 66 8.64 -5.23 -3.44
C VAL A 66 8.26 -4.03 -4.29
N MET A 67 9.23 -3.46 -5.02
CA MET A 67 9.05 -2.27 -5.86
C MET A 67 8.41 -2.54 -7.23
N GLY A 68 7.73 -3.68 -7.38
CA GLY A 68 7.08 -4.11 -8.63
C GLY A 68 7.83 -5.21 -9.35
N GLY A 69 7.08 -6.02 -10.11
CA GLY A 69 7.62 -7.22 -10.77
C GLY A 69 8.28 -6.98 -12.13
N GLY A 70 8.11 -5.80 -12.73
CA GLY A 70 8.56 -5.54 -14.10
C GLY A 70 9.87 -4.76 -14.19
N THR A 71 9.89 -3.54 -13.69
CA THR A 71 10.99 -2.58 -13.93
C THR A 71 12.18 -2.77 -12.99
N LEU A 72 11.94 -3.22 -11.77
CA LEU A 72 12.96 -3.43 -10.73
C LEU A 72 12.76 -4.79 -10.06
N PRO A 73 12.87 -5.89 -10.82
CA PRO A 73 12.75 -7.23 -10.23
C PRO A 73 13.84 -7.38 -9.17
N ASN A 74 13.48 -7.96 -8.02
CA ASN A 74 14.37 -8.20 -6.88
C ASN A 74 14.81 -6.95 -6.07
N LYS A 75 14.27 -5.76 -6.35
CA LYS A 75 14.43 -4.62 -5.46
C LYS A 75 13.33 -4.63 -4.40
N SER A 76 13.75 -4.71 -3.15
CA SER A 76 12.85 -4.66 -1.99
C SER A 76 13.32 -3.61 -1.00
N ILE A 77 12.39 -3.10 -0.22
CA ILE A 77 12.64 -2.09 0.81
C ILE A 77 12.15 -2.67 2.14
N PRO A 78 12.97 -2.66 3.19
CA PRO A 78 12.53 -3.07 4.52
C PRO A 78 11.29 -2.30 4.95
N SER A 79 10.26 -3.01 5.40
CA SER A 79 8.99 -2.42 5.82
C SER A 79 8.43 -3.20 7.00
N PRO A 80 8.03 -2.52 8.08
CA PRO A 80 7.22 -3.15 9.10
C PRO A 80 5.82 -3.40 8.51
N VAL A 81 5.21 -4.52 8.84
CA VAL A 81 3.89 -4.91 8.35
C VAL A 81 3.02 -5.46 9.45
N ILE A 82 1.71 -5.37 9.27
CA ILE A 82 0.72 -6.01 10.15
C ILE A 82 0.49 -7.42 9.63
N GLN A 83 0.72 -8.42 10.47
CA GLN A 83 0.50 -9.82 10.18
C GLN A 83 -0.67 -10.36 10.99
N ILE A 84 -1.63 -11.01 10.32
CA ILE A 84 -2.81 -11.61 10.93
C ILE A 84 -2.88 -13.06 10.44
N SER A 85 -3.08 -14.02 11.37
CA SER A 85 -3.20 -15.43 11.01
C SER A 85 -4.51 -15.69 10.26
N GLU A 86 -4.44 -16.20 9.03
CA GLU A 86 -5.62 -16.62 8.25
C GLU A 86 -6.29 -17.87 8.85
N LEU A 87 -5.50 -18.74 9.49
CA LEU A 87 -6.03 -19.95 10.13
C LEU A 87 -6.95 -19.63 11.31
N GLU A 88 -6.65 -18.55 12.04
CA GLU A 88 -7.47 -18.08 13.17
C GLU A 88 -8.65 -17.19 12.69
N ASN A 89 -8.57 -16.62 11.50
CA ASN A 89 -9.53 -15.66 10.95
C ASN A 89 -10.00 -16.08 9.56
N LYS A 90 -10.71 -17.21 9.49
CA LYS A 90 -11.31 -17.70 8.24
C LYS A 90 -12.17 -16.60 7.62
N ASP A 91 -12.13 -16.50 6.29
CA ASP A 91 -12.85 -15.49 5.51
C ASP A 91 -12.36 -14.03 5.65
N LEU A 92 -11.35 -13.73 6.47
CA LEU A 92 -10.82 -12.37 6.63
C LEU A 92 -10.38 -11.78 5.28
N MET A 93 -9.67 -12.56 4.46
CA MET A 93 -9.27 -12.14 3.12
C MET A 93 -10.46 -11.72 2.26
N SER A 94 -11.52 -12.53 2.26
CA SER A 94 -12.74 -12.23 1.52
C SER A 94 -13.46 -10.98 2.04
N ARG A 95 -13.47 -10.78 3.37
CA ARG A 95 -14.05 -9.60 4.00
C ARG A 95 -13.27 -8.33 3.66
N LEU A 96 -11.93 -8.37 3.71
CA LEU A 96 -11.04 -7.27 3.32
C LEU A 96 -11.31 -6.85 1.87
N MET A 97 -11.38 -7.81 0.95
CA MET A 97 -11.56 -7.53 -0.48
C MET A 97 -12.99 -7.07 -0.85
N ARG A 98 -14.00 -7.47 -0.09
CA ARG A 98 -15.42 -7.12 -0.35
C ARG A 98 -15.92 -5.94 0.47
N ASN A 99 -15.07 -5.30 1.25
CA ASN A 99 -15.44 -4.10 1.98
C ASN A 99 -15.78 -2.95 1.00
N ASP A 100 -16.53 -1.96 1.45
CA ASP A 100 -16.91 -0.77 0.65
C ASP A 100 -15.68 -0.07 0.05
N ILE A 101 -14.60 0.00 0.83
CA ILE A 101 -13.27 0.39 0.35
C ILE A 101 -12.40 -0.87 0.43
N PRO A 102 -12.16 -1.57 -0.69
CA PRO A 102 -11.41 -2.82 -0.69
C PRO A 102 -9.98 -2.64 -0.16
N ILE A 103 -9.60 -3.51 0.76
CA ILE A 103 -8.23 -3.62 1.25
C ILE A 103 -7.63 -4.88 0.63
N ILE A 104 -6.57 -4.73 -0.14
CA ILE A 104 -5.91 -5.84 -0.85
C ILE A 104 -4.60 -6.18 -0.14
N PRO A 105 -4.60 -7.19 0.76
CA PRO A 105 -3.42 -7.63 1.46
C PRO A 105 -2.59 -8.60 0.61
N ARG A 106 -1.40 -8.95 1.09
CA ARG A 106 -0.63 -10.09 0.61
C ARG A 106 -0.92 -11.32 1.46
N ILE A 107 -0.71 -12.51 0.91
CA ILE A 107 -0.71 -13.77 1.67
C ILE A 107 0.72 -14.31 1.70
N ASN A 108 1.21 -14.65 2.87
CA ASN A 108 2.48 -15.32 3.08
C ASN A 108 2.34 -16.41 4.15
N LYS A 109 2.55 -17.68 3.76
CA LYS A 109 2.52 -18.84 4.68
C LYS A 109 1.28 -18.88 5.60
N ASN A 110 0.08 -18.72 5.04
CA ASN A 110 -1.19 -18.66 5.74
C ASN A 110 -1.36 -17.44 6.68
N ASN A 111 -0.60 -16.39 6.46
CA ASN A 111 -0.77 -15.11 7.12
C ASN A 111 -1.20 -14.04 6.13
N ILE A 112 -2.12 -13.22 6.55
CA ILE A 112 -2.55 -12.02 5.84
C ILE A 112 -1.61 -10.89 6.24
N ILE A 113 -0.98 -10.26 5.25
CA ILE A 113 0.01 -9.20 5.43
C ILE A 113 -0.56 -7.88 4.91
N ILE A 114 -0.70 -6.91 5.80
CA ILE A 114 -1.08 -5.54 5.45
C ILE A 114 0.15 -4.65 5.57
N ASP A 115 0.57 -4.09 4.43
CA ASP A 115 1.77 -3.27 4.31
C ASP A 115 1.38 -1.80 4.08
N LEU A 116 1.53 -0.95 5.10
CA LEU A 116 1.15 0.45 5.03
C LEU A 116 2.06 1.28 4.13
N ARG A 117 3.23 0.76 3.71
CA ARG A 117 4.06 1.41 2.69
C ARG A 117 3.35 1.50 1.35
N SER A 118 2.51 0.52 1.02
CA SER A 118 1.76 0.47 -0.24
C SER A 118 0.48 1.29 -0.23
N THR A 119 0.20 2.02 0.86
CA THR A 119 -1.00 2.83 1.02
C THR A 119 -0.68 4.28 1.30
N LEU A 120 -1.58 5.18 0.92
CA LEU A 120 -1.49 6.58 1.31
C LEU A 120 -1.91 6.72 2.78
N GLU A 121 -1.21 7.55 3.54
CA GLU A 121 -1.44 7.80 4.96
C GLU A 121 -2.91 8.18 5.29
N LYS A 122 -3.55 8.95 4.39
CA LYS A 122 -4.97 9.30 4.53
C LYS A 122 -5.91 8.09 4.54
N ASN A 123 -5.44 6.92 4.09
CA ASN A 123 -6.24 5.69 4.02
C ASN A 123 -6.09 4.82 5.28
N ASP A 124 -5.19 5.16 6.20
CA ASP A 124 -4.96 4.39 7.43
C ASP A 124 -6.21 4.30 8.29
N ILE A 125 -7.04 5.34 8.29
CA ILE A 125 -8.32 5.34 8.99
C ILE A 125 -9.26 4.24 8.50
N TYR A 126 -9.34 3.99 7.19
CA TYR A 126 -10.20 2.95 6.64
C TYR A 126 -9.72 1.54 7.01
N ILE A 127 -8.39 1.35 7.08
CA ILE A 127 -7.79 0.08 7.51
C ILE A 127 -8.09 -0.14 8.98
N ARG A 128 -7.86 0.86 9.83
CA ARG A 128 -8.16 0.80 11.26
C ARG A 128 -9.64 0.52 11.51
N ASP A 129 -10.54 1.29 10.88
CA ASP A 129 -11.99 1.17 11.08
C ASP A 129 -12.51 -0.20 10.64
N PHE A 130 -11.90 -0.81 9.61
CA PHE A 130 -12.21 -2.16 9.21
C PHE A 130 -11.73 -3.18 10.26
N LEU A 131 -10.46 -3.08 10.68
CA LEU A 131 -9.86 -4.02 11.63
C LEU A 131 -10.52 -3.95 13.02
N THR A 132 -11.01 -2.78 13.43
CA THR A 132 -11.73 -2.59 14.71
C THR A 132 -13.12 -3.26 14.71
N LYS A 133 -13.71 -3.52 13.53
CA LYS A 133 -15.03 -4.18 13.38
C LYS A 133 -14.94 -5.70 13.23
N LEU A 134 -13.75 -6.26 13.33
CA LEU A 134 -13.53 -7.72 13.23
C LEU A 134 -13.81 -8.42 14.54
#